data_a2df5f4aaf75b1cf86f3e328a06d4adc
#
_entry.id   a2df5f4aaf75b1cf86f3e328a06d4adc
#
_cell.length_a   1.000
_cell.length_b   1.000
_cell.length_c   1.000
_cell.angle_alpha   90.00
_cell.angle_beta   90.00
_cell.angle_gamma   90.00
#
_symmetry.space_group_name_H-M   'P 1'
#
loop_
_entity.id
_entity.type
_entity.pdbx_description
1 polymer ?
#
loop_
_entity_poly.entity_id
_entity_poly.type
_entity_poly.pdbx_seq_one_letter_code
_entity_poly.pdbx_strand_id
1 'polypeptide(L)'
;MFLVIREIFTEKAVAGKMYLNGQFICYTLENSKKLIPTGEYKLQNSVSPKFKKELPLIYNDVVAPNRGIRIHEGNTYASSSGCLLVGMGFDAKKVSLVDSKLASQMVTMLARNDTALMIVEKK
;
A
#
# COMPACT_ATOMS: atom_id res chain seq x y z
N MET A 1 14.63 -1.49 -0.14
CA MET A 1 13.53 -1.30 0.82
C MET A 1 12.48 -0.38 0.21
N PHE A 2 11.23 -0.74 0.33
CA PHE A 2 10.12 0.15 0.00
C PHE A 2 9.90 1.15 1.14
N LEU A 3 9.60 2.39 0.78
CA LEU A 3 9.26 3.43 1.73
C LEU A 3 7.94 4.08 1.33
N VAL A 4 6.96 4.06 2.22
CA VAL A 4 5.70 4.79 2.04
C VAL A 4 5.71 6.00 2.95
N ILE A 5 5.51 7.18 2.36
CA ILE A 5 5.36 8.43 3.11
C ILE A 5 3.90 8.88 2.97
N ARG A 6 3.18 8.85 4.07
CA ARG A 6 1.81 9.37 4.14
C ARG A 6 1.85 10.88 4.16
N GLU A 7 1.16 11.55 3.23
CA GLU A 7 1.29 12.99 3.03
C GLU A 7 -0.01 13.76 3.20
N ILE A 8 -1.13 13.20 2.75
CA ILE A 8 -2.42 13.89 2.73
C ILE A 8 -3.37 13.12 3.63
N PHE A 9 -3.89 13.80 4.66
CA PHE A 9 -4.78 13.19 5.64
C PHE A 9 -6.15 13.85 5.55
N THR A 10 -7.17 13.07 5.16
CA THR A 10 -8.55 13.52 5.15
C THR A 10 -9.35 12.69 6.15
N GLU A 11 -10.63 13.05 6.34
CA GLU A 11 -11.52 12.30 7.22
C GLU A 11 -11.62 10.82 6.81
N LYS A 12 -11.62 10.54 5.51
CA LYS A 12 -11.88 9.19 4.98
C LYS A 12 -10.66 8.49 4.42
N ALA A 13 -9.66 9.24 3.98
CA ALA A 13 -8.53 8.67 3.25
C ALA A 13 -7.20 9.27 3.67
N VAL A 14 -6.16 8.47 3.54
CA VAL A 14 -4.76 8.91 3.68
C VAL A 14 -4.05 8.61 2.37
N ALA A 15 -3.56 9.65 1.70
CA ALA A 15 -2.81 9.50 0.46
C ALA A 15 -1.32 9.71 0.71
N GLY A 16 -0.50 8.98 -0.03
CA GLY A 16 0.94 9.07 0.11
C GLY A 16 1.66 8.69 -1.16
N LYS A 17 2.97 8.50 -1.02
CA LYS A 17 3.85 8.10 -2.11
C LYS A 17 4.71 6.93 -1.68
N MET A 18 4.99 6.04 -2.62
CA MET A 18 5.86 4.90 -2.41
C MET A 18 7.15 5.07 -3.18
N TYR A 19 8.26 4.79 -2.51
CA TYR A 19 9.61 4.83 -3.06
C TYR A 19 10.25 3.46 -2.93
N LEU A 20 11.11 3.11 -3.87
CA LEU A 20 11.94 1.91 -3.78
C LEU A 20 13.40 2.36 -3.90
N ASN A 21 14.18 2.10 -2.84
CA ASN A 21 15.58 2.49 -2.77
C ASN A 21 15.80 3.97 -3.12
N GLY A 22 14.90 4.83 -2.63
CA GLY A 22 14.96 6.28 -2.83
C GLY A 22 14.32 6.80 -4.10
N GLN A 23 13.85 5.91 -4.98
CA GLN A 23 13.22 6.31 -6.24
C GLN A 23 11.70 6.23 -6.14
N PHE A 24 11.01 7.29 -6.51
CA PHE A 24 9.55 7.31 -6.56
C PHE A 24 9.02 6.28 -7.56
N ILE A 25 8.07 5.45 -7.14
CA ILE A 25 7.49 4.42 -8.02
C ILE A 25 5.98 4.54 -8.21
N CYS A 26 5.23 4.94 -7.19
CA CYS A 26 3.78 5.06 -7.32
C CYS A 26 3.16 5.83 -6.15
N TYR A 27 1.86 6.14 -6.29
CA TYR A 27 1.06 6.74 -5.22
C TYR A 27 0.40 5.66 -4.37
N THR A 28 0.04 6.03 -3.14
CA THR A 28 -0.64 5.12 -2.20
C THR A 28 -1.91 5.75 -1.67
N LEU A 29 -2.85 4.89 -1.25
CA LEU A 29 -4.10 5.32 -0.64
C LEU A 29 -4.53 4.30 0.41
N GLU A 30 -4.97 4.81 1.55
CA GLU A 30 -5.43 3.97 2.66
C GLU A 30 -6.74 4.53 3.23
N ASN A 31 -7.48 3.68 3.93
CA ASN A 31 -8.67 4.10 4.67
C ASN A 31 -8.23 4.70 6.01
N SER A 32 -8.53 5.98 6.25
CA SER A 32 -8.05 6.70 7.43
C SER A 32 -8.55 6.11 8.76
N LYS A 33 -9.67 5.39 8.73
CA LYS A 33 -10.26 4.78 9.93
C LYS A 33 -9.74 3.37 10.20
N LYS A 34 -8.88 2.84 9.33
CA LYS A 34 -8.39 1.47 9.42
C LYS A 34 -6.89 1.37 9.14
N LEU A 35 -6.15 2.44 9.44
CA LEU A 35 -4.71 2.48 9.19
C LEU A 35 -3.96 1.46 10.03
N ILE A 36 -2.98 0.80 9.41
CA ILE A 36 -1.97 0.06 10.18
C ILE A 36 -0.94 1.07 10.72
N PRO A 37 -0.26 0.74 11.83
CA PRO A 37 0.71 1.66 12.44
C PRO A 37 1.87 2.00 11.50
N THR A 38 2.49 3.16 11.72
CA THR A 38 3.80 3.45 11.11
C THR A 38 4.84 2.48 11.66
N GLY A 39 5.88 2.22 10.88
CA GLY A 39 6.97 1.35 11.31
C GLY A 39 7.48 0.45 10.19
N GLU A 40 8.32 -0.50 10.58
CA GLU A 40 8.91 -1.47 9.67
C GLU A 40 8.01 -2.69 9.52
N TYR A 41 7.91 -3.17 8.30
CA TYR A 41 7.12 -4.35 7.94
C TYR A 41 7.93 -5.26 7.04
N LYS A 42 7.53 -6.53 7.02
CA LYS A 42 7.99 -7.51 6.04
C LYS A 42 6.95 -7.65 4.95
N LEU A 43 7.40 -7.94 3.75
CA LEU A 43 6.54 -8.27 2.61
C LEU A 43 6.80 -9.71 2.20
N GLN A 44 5.72 -10.44 1.94
CA GLN A 44 5.81 -11.80 1.40
C GLN A 44 4.72 -11.97 0.34
N ASN A 45 5.11 -12.21 -0.89
CA ASN A 45 4.15 -12.50 -1.93
C ASN A 45 3.52 -13.88 -1.69
N SER A 46 2.20 -13.89 -1.68
CA SER A 46 1.43 -15.13 -1.56
C SER A 46 0.09 -14.94 -2.24
N VAL A 47 -0.60 -16.04 -2.52
CA VAL A 47 -1.90 -15.97 -3.18
C VAL A 47 -2.95 -15.46 -2.20
N SER A 48 -3.61 -14.37 -2.56
CA SER A 48 -4.70 -13.82 -1.76
C SER A 48 -5.96 -14.66 -1.96
N PRO A 49 -6.59 -15.18 -0.89
CA PRO A 49 -7.86 -15.88 -1.04
C PRO A 49 -8.96 -15.00 -1.64
N LYS A 50 -8.97 -13.72 -1.32
CA LYS A 50 -9.98 -12.77 -1.80
C LYS A 50 -9.78 -12.43 -3.27
N PHE A 51 -8.55 -12.10 -3.67
CA PHE A 51 -8.25 -11.63 -5.03
C PHE A 51 -7.83 -12.76 -5.96
N LYS A 52 -7.54 -13.94 -5.42
CA LYS A 52 -7.17 -15.16 -6.16
C LYS A 52 -5.96 -14.97 -7.06
N LYS A 53 -5.01 -14.14 -6.60
CA LYS A 53 -3.74 -13.90 -7.28
C LYS A 53 -2.66 -13.54 -6.28
N GLU A 54 -1.40 -13.60 -6.72
CA GLU A 54 -0.25 -13.25 -5.91
C GLU A 54 -0.24 -11.75 -5.61
N LEU A 55 -0.15 -11.40 -4.32
CA LEU A 55 -0.06 -10.02 -3.86
C LEU A 55 0.86 -9.96 -2.63
N PRO A 56 1.58 -8.84 -2.41
CA PRO A 56 2.43 -8.71 -1.24
C PRO A 56 1.60 -8.69 0.05
N LEU A 57 1.90 -9.60 0.96
CA LEU A 57 1.35 -9.61 2.31
C LEU A 57 2.23 -8.73 3.19
N ILE A 58 1.61 -7.82 3.93
CA ILE A 58 2.30 -6.90 4.85
C ILE A 58 2.13 -7.43 6.26
N TYR A 59 3.24 -7.64 6.98
CA TYR A 59 3.16 -8.14 8.36
C TYR A 59 4.38 -7.74 9.19
N ASN A 60 4.20 -7.74 10.49
CA ASN A 60 5.27 -7.58 11.48
C ASN A 60 4.77 -8.11 12.83
N ASP A 61 5.43 -7.75 13.94
CA ASP A 61 5.05 -8.21 15.27
C ASP A 61 3.72 -7.63 15.75
N VAL A 62 3.28 -6.50 15.20
CA VAL A 62 2.03 -5.82 15.57
C VAL A 62 0.90 -6.20 14.62
N VAL A 63 1.19 -6.29 13.32
CA VAL A 63 0.21 -6.66 12.30
C VAL A 63 0.48 -8.10 11.90
N ALA A 64 -0.31 -9.02 12.45
CA ALA A 64 -0.11 -10.46 12.22
C ALA A 64 -0.40 -10.84 10.77
N PRO A 65 0.32 -11.84 10.22
CA PRO A 65 0.12 -12.27 8.83
C PRO A 65 -1.31 -12.71 8.54
N ASN A 66 -1.99 -13.32 9.51
CA ASN A 66 -3.36 -13.81 9.32
C ASN A 66 -4.42 -12.70 9.24
N ARG A 67 -4.05 -11.44 9.48
CA ARG A 67 -4.96 -10.31 9.21
C ARG A 67 -5.19 -10.10 7.73
N GLY A 68 -4.31 -10.64 6.87
CA GLY A 68 -4.46 -10.52 5.43
C GLY A 68 -4.27 -9.11 4.88
N ILE A 69 -3.48 -8.28 5.56
CA ILE A 69 -3.17 -6.93 5.08
C ILE A 69 -2.20 -7.04 3.90
N ARG A 70 -2.57 -6.47 2.76
CA ARG A 70 -1.80 -6.59 1.53
C ARG A 70 -1.65 -5.26 0.81
N ILE A 71 -0.74 -5.23 -0.16
CA ILE A 71 -0.69 -4.19 -1.18
C ILE A 71 -1.54 -4.70 -2.34
N HIS A 72 -2.57 -3.95 -2.74
CA HIS A 72 -3.41 -4.38 -3.85
C HIS A 72 -4.03 -3.20 -4.58
N GLU A 73 -4.80 -3.48 -5.64
CA GLU A 73 -5.49 -2.48 -6.42
C GLU A 73 -6.77 -1.99 -5.73
N GLY A 74 -7.17 -0.77 -6.06
CA GLY A 74 -8.39 -0.14 -5.61
C GLY A 74 -8.30 1.35 -5.87
N ASN A 75 -9.36 1.98 -6.33
CA ASN A 75 -9.32 3.38 -6.75
C ASN A 75 -9.61 4.36 -5.63
N THR A 76 -10.42 3.95 -4.64
CA THR A 76 -10.84 4.81 -3.54
C THR A 76 -10.56 4.15 -2.20
N TYR A 77 -10.59 4.96 -1.13
CA TYR A 77 -10.37 4.47 0.23
C TYR A 77 -11.32 3.32 0.62
N ALA A 78 -12.52 3.28 0.02
CA ALA A 78 -13.51 2.25 0.33
C ALA A 78 -13.03 0.83 -0.02
N SER A 79 -12.06 0.71 -0.91
CA SER A 79 -11.44 -0.57 -1.26
C SER A 79 -10.41 -1.05 -0.23
N SER A 80 -10.14 -0.26 0.81
CA SER A 80 -9.17 -0.60 1.85
C SER A 80 -9.86 -0.88 3.18
N SER A 81 -9.57 -2.04 3.75
CA SER A 81 -9.90 -2.40 5.15
C SER A 81 -8.62 -2.56 5.97
N GLY A 82 -7.65 -1.69 5.71
CA GLY A 82 -6.31 -1.72 6.29
C GLY A 82 -5.24 -1.98 5.26
N CYS A 83 -5.60 -2.47 4.08
CA CYS A 83 -4.66 -2.72 2.99
C CYS A 83 -4.13 -1.42 2.39
N LEU A 84 -2.93 -1.50 1.81
CA LEU A 84 -2.30 -0.38 1.12
C LEU A 84 -2.65 -0.47 -0.36
N LEU A 85 -3.39 0.53 -0.85
CA LEU A 85 -3.73 0.63 -2.26
C LEU A 85 -2.65 1.41 -2.99
N VAL A 86 -2.36 1.02 -4.23
CA VAL A 86 -1.34 1.68 -5.05
C VAL A 86 -1.92 2.09 -6.40
N GLY A 87 -1.36 3.16 -6.99
CA GLY A 87 -1.78 3.67 -8.29
C GLY A 87 -0.63 4.40 -8.97
N MET A 88 -0.60 4.36 -10.29
CA MET A 88 0.42 5.07 -11.05
C MET A 88 0.17 6.58 -11.06
N GLY A 89 -1.09 6.98 -10.90
CA GLY A 89 -1.49 8.38 -10.83
C GLY A 89 -2.40 8.64 -9.64
N PHE A 90 -2.61 9.92 -9.33
CA PHE A 90 -3.43 10.35 -8.20
C PHE A 90 -4.29 11.55 -8.60
N ASP A 91 -5.60 11.46 -8.38
CA ASP A 91 -6.55 12.56 -8.60
C ASP A 91 -6.78 13.26 -7.27
N ALA A 92 -6.21 14.45 -7.13
CA ALA A 92 -6.27 15.22 -5.87
C ALA A 92 -7.68 15.72 -5.55
N LYS A 93 -8.52 15.96 -6.56
CA LYS A 93 -9.89 16.43 -6.34
C LYS A 93 -10.78 15.33 -5.76
N LYS A 94 -10.66 14.13 -6.29
CA LYS A 94 -11.45 12.98 -5.86
C LYS A 94 -10.77 12.19 -4.73
N VAL A 95 -9.50 12.47 -4.45
CA VAL A 95 -8.64 11.68 -3.55
C VAL A 95 -8.73 10.21 -3.94
N SER A 96 -8.41 9.93 -5.20
CA SER A 96 -8.50 8.59 -5.78
C SER A 96 -7.25 8.26 -6.59
N LEU A 97 -7.02 6.96 -6.77
CA LEU A 97 -5.89 6.45 -7.54
C LEU A 97 -6.28 6.25 -9.01
N VAL A 98 -5.29 6.38 -9.88
CA VAL A 98 -5.40 6.13 -11.32
C VAL A 98 -4.42 5.02 -11.69
N ASP A 99 -4.83 4.14 -12.61
CA ASP A 99 -4.01 2.99 -13.05
C ASP A 99 -3.57 2.12 -11.89
N SER A 100 -4.52 1.79 -11.01
CA SER A 100 -4.24 1.04 -9.78
C SER A 100 -3.83 -0.40 -10.06
N LYS A 101 -4.46 -1.05 -11.03
CA LYS A 101 -4.12 -2.43 -11.39
C LYS A 101 -2.69 -2.55 -11.88
N LEU A 102 -2.27 -1.62 -12.74
CA LEU A 102 -0.89 -1.59 -13.26
C LEU A 102 0.12 -1.39 -12.13
N ALA A 103 -0.17 -0.47 -11.20
CA ALA A 103 0.70 -0.23 -10.06
C ALA A 103 0.79 -1.46 -9.16
N SER A 104 -0.32 -2.14 -8.90
CA SER A 104 -0.35 -3.36 -8.10
C SER A 104 0.51 -4.46 -8.73
N GLN A 105 0.41 -4.64 -10.05
CA GLN A 105 1.23 -5.62 -10.76
C GLN A 105 2.72 -5.28 -10.66
N MET A 106 3.08 -4.01 -10.83
CA MET A 106 4.47 -3.56 -10.74
C MET A 106 5.04 -3.79 -9.33
N VAL A 107 4.32 -3.37 -8.30
CA VAL A 107 4.78 -3.53 -6.92
C VAL A 107 4.92 -5.01 -6.55
N THR A 108 3.97 -5.85 -6.98
CA THR A 108 4.04 -7.29 -6.73
C THR A 108 5.30 -7.90 -7.36
N MET A 109 5.66 -7.49 -8.57
CA MET A 109 6.89 -7.95 -9.22
C MET A 109 8.13 -7.50 -8.45
N LEU A 110 8.18 -6.22 -8.06
CA LEU A 110 9.31 -5.66 -7.32
C LEU A 110 9.47 -6.30 -5.93
N ALA A 111 8.37 -6.67 -5.29
CA ALA A 111 8.39 -7.29 -3.97
C ALA A 111 8.94 -8.73 -3.98
N ARG A 112 9.14 -9.32 -5.14
CA ARG A 112 9.82 -10.62 -5.26
C ARG A 112 11.30 -10.52 -4.87
N ASN A 113 11.91 -9.35 -5.08
CA ASN A 113 13.33 -9.13 -4.85
C ASN A 113 13.60 -8.19 -3.66
N ASP A 114 12.58 -7.53 -3.14
CA ASP A 114 12.71 -6.63 -1.99
C ASP A 114 11.54 -6.86 -1.05
N THR A 115 11.84 -7.33 0.16
CA THR A 115 10.84 -7.78 1.12
C THR A 115 10.74 -6.89 2.35
N ALA A 116 11.32 -5.69 2.32
CA ALA A 116 11.27 -4.74 3.43
C ALA A 116 10.43 -3.52 3.06
N LEU A 117 9.59 -3.09 4.01
CA LEU A 117 8.73 -1.92 3.86
C LEU A 117 8.81 -1.06 5.12
N MET A 118 8.94 0.25 4.93
CA MET A 118 8.83 1.24 6.00
C MET A 118 7.66 2.16 5.69
N ILE A 119 6.80 2.41 6.68
CA ILE A 119 5.70 3.37 6.58
C ILE A 119 5.94 4.49 7.57
N VAL A 120 6.00 5.72 7.07
CA VAL A 120 6.17 6.93 7.87
C VAL A 120 5.13 7.98 7.48
N GLU A 121 5.01 9.00 8.30
CA GLU A 121 4.13 10.14 8.04
C GLU A 121 4.98 11.38 7.79
N LYS A 122 4.56 12.19 6.84
CA LYS A 122 5.20 13.47 6.56
C LYS A 122 4.91 14.43 7.72
N LYS A 123 5.95 15.07 8.19
CA LYS A 123 5.84 16.05 9.26
C LYS A 123 5.60 17.46 8.72
#